data_a24d1154dad42d12e287b3dd6e529eb5
#
_entry.id   a24d1154dad42d12e287b3dd6e529eb5
#
_cell.length_a   1.000
_cell.length_b   1.000
_cell.length_c   1.000
_cell.angle_alpha   90.00
_cell.angle_beta   90.00
_cell.angle_gamma   90.00
#
_symmetry.space_group_name_H-M   'P 1'
#
loop_
_entity.id
_entity.type
_entity.pdbx_description
1 polymer ?
#
loop_
_entity_poly.entity_id
_entity_poly.type
_entity_poly.pdbx_seq_one_letter_code
_entity_poly.pdbx_strand_id
1 'polypeptide(L)'
;VNFKGISYRDKPIPSDVDNIRNIVRSSGFFSTGEVEMAVELVQERLSKGESSGYYFLFVGMNERVVGYSCYGPIPCTKESYDLHWIAVLHEFRGRGIGRDLLKRTEMKISKIGGKRIYVDTSSRDQYEPTRSFYRAGGYEQEAVLKDFYSPGDDKVIYVKLLGRQLTERNLGLVAEWRCETARLRRISRKADPSRDAPG
;
A
#
# COMPACT_ATOMS: atom_id res chain seq x y z
N VAL A 1 -5.51 13.86 14.15
CA VAL A 1 -4.40 14.80 14.35
C VAL A 1 -4.72 16.04 13.55
N ASN A 2 -4.94 17.18 14.22
CA ASN A 2 -5.28 18.44 13.54
C ASN A 2 -3.96 19.21 13.30
N PHE A 3 -3.42 19.11 12.09
CA PHE A 3 -2.20 19.82 11.73
C PHE A 3 -2.58 21.22 11.24
N LYS A 4 -2.28 22.28 12.02
CA LYS A 4 -2.39 23.67 11.53
C LYS A 4 -1.51 23.83 10.28
N GLY A 5 -2.08 24.34 9.18
CA GLY A 5 -1.36 24.65 7.95
C GLY A 5 -1.15 23.49 6.97
N ILE A 6 -1.80 22.32 7.15
CA ILE A 6 -1.79 21.26 6.13
C ILE A 6 -2.83 21.55 5.05
N SER A 7 -2.40 21.42 3.80
CA SER A 7 -3.23 21.47 2.58
C SER A 7 -3.07 20.21 1.75
N TYR A 8 -4.07 19.90 0.93
CA TYR A 8 -4.06 18.78 0.00
C TYR A 8 -4.45 19.24 -1.40
N ARG A 9 -3.76 18.71 -2.41
CA ARG A 9 -4.00 19.00 -3.82
C ARG A 9 -3.86 17.73 -4.65
N ASP A 10 -4.76 17.51 -5.61
CA ASP A 10 -4.77 16.32 -6.47
C ASP A 10 -4.34 16.60 -7.93
N LYS A 11 -4.24 17.87 -8.32
CA LYS A 11 -3.77 18.27 -9.65
C LYS A 11 -2.28 18.57 -9.60
N PRO A 12 -1.43 17.81 -10.32
CA PRO A 12 -0.02 18.16 -10.44
C PRO A 12 0.19 19.47 -11.20
N ILE A 13 1.24 20.17 -10.83
CA ILE A 13 1.74 21.38 -11.49
C ILE A 13 3.22 21.18 -11.89
N PRO A 14 3.78 21.95 -12.83
CA PRO A 14 5.13 21.72 -13.32
C PRO A 14 6.21 21.63 -12.23
N SER A 15 6.09 22.42 -11.15
CA SER A 15 7.04 22.39 -10.03
C SER A 15 7.01 21.09 -9.21
N ASP A 16 5.99 20.22 -9.40
CA ASP A 16 5.93 18.94 -8.69
C ASP A 16 6.96 17.94 -9.22
N VAL A 17 7.51 18.14 -10.38
CA VAL A 17 8.66 17.38 -10.89
C VAL A 17 9.83 17.46 -9.90
N ASP A 18 10.19 18.68 -9.50
CA ASP A 18 11.26 18.89 -8.52
C ASP A 18 10.84 18.54 -7.10
N ASN A 19 9.59 18.80 -6.73
CA ASN A 19 9.07 18.40 -5.43
C ASN A 19 9.17 16.88 -5.24
N ILE A 20 8.73 16.09 -6.21
CA ILE A 20 8.80 14.61 -6.17
C ILE A 20 10.26 14.16 -6.11
N ARG A 21 11.13 14.69 -6.98
CA ARG A 21 12.57 14.38 -6.97
C ARG A 21 13.17 14.59 -5.59
N ASN A 22 12.90 15.74 -4.97
CA ASN A 22 13.41 16.08 -3.65
C ASN A 22 12.85 15.17 -2.55
N ILE A 23 11.53 14.87 -2.58
CA ILE A 23 10.89 14.01 -1.60
C ILE A 23 11.48 12.60 -1.66
N VAL A 24 11.59 12.02 -2.87
CA VAL A 24 12.09 10.66 -3.05
C VAL A 24 13.57 10.57 -2.66
N ARG A 25 14.41 11.50 -3.11
CA ARG A 25 15.83 11.58 -2.73
C ARG A 25 16.03 11.73 -1.22
N SER A 26 15.17 12.48 -0.55
CA SER A 26 15.28 12.71 0.90
C SER A 26 15.18 11.43 1.73
N SER A 27 14.65 10.36 1.14
CA SER A 27 14.50 9.06 1.80
C SER A 27 15.85 8.38 2.05
N GLY A 28 16.83 8.59 1.16
CA GLY A 28 18.12 7.93 1.17
C GLY A 28 18.10 6.44 0.76
N PHE A 29 16.93 5.90 0.39
CA PHE A 29 16.75 4.47 0.08
C PHE A 29 16.74 4.17 -1.43
N PHE A 30 16.33 5.14 -2.24
CA PHE A 30 16.10 4.93 -3.67
C PHE A 30 17.35 5.26 -4.49
N SER A 31 17.63 4.42 -5.47
CA SER A 31 18.63 4.66 -6.50
C SER A 31 18.25 5.86 -7.38
N THR A 32 19.20 6.38 -8.13
CA THR A 32 18.92 7.45 -9.10
C THR A 32 17.88 7.04 -10.13
N GLY A 33 17.90 5.78 -10.59
CA GLY A 33 16.91 5.26 -11.55
C GLY A 33 15.48 5.24 -10.97
N GLU A 34 15.34 4.83 -9.70
CA GLU A 34 14.01 4.84 -9.04
C GLU A 34 13.49 6.26 -8.81
N VAL A 35 14.39 7.23 -8.52
CA VAL A 35 14.02 8.65 -8.42
C VAL A 35 13.49 9.17 -9.75
N GLU A 36 14.19 8.88 -10.86
CA GLU A 36 13.75 9.34 -12.19
C GLU A 36 12.45 8.63 -12.62
N MET A 37 12.26 7.35 -12.29
CA MET A 37 10.98 6.65 -12.52
C MET A 37 9.81 7.35 -11.80
N ALA A 38 9.99 7.77 -10.55
CA ALA A 38 8.95 8.52 -9.83
C ALA A 38 8.63 9.87 -10.50
N VAL A 39 9.65 10.52 -11.06
CA VAL A 39 9.52 11.77 -11.82
C VAL A 39 8.81 11.56 -13.15
N GLU A 40 9.12 10.49 -13.87
CA GLU A 40 8.47 10.17 -15.16
C GLU A 40 6.95 10.06 -15.02
N LEU A 41 6.44 9.48 -13.95
CA LEU A 41 4.99 9.34 -13.73
C LEU A 41 4.30 10.71 -13.66
N VAL A 42 4.89 11.69 -12.97
CA VAL A 42 4.29 13.03 -12.89
C VAL A 42 4.44 13.81 -14.20
N GLN A 43 5.54 13.65 -14.92
CA GLN A 43 5.73 14.23 -16.26
C GLN A 43 4.71 13.66 -17.24
N GLU A 44 4.47 12.36 -17.20
CA GLU A 44 3.46 11.73 -18.03
C GLU A 44 2.05 12.25 -17.70
N ARG A 45 1.73 12.41 -16.41
CA ARG A 45 0.47 13.02 -15.99
C ARG A 45 0.33 14.47 -16.44
N LEU A 46 1.39 15.27 -16.38
CA LEU A 46 1.39 16.66 -16.84
C LEU A 46 1.19 16.74 -18.34
N SER A 47 1.77 15.84 -19.13
CA SER A 47 1.69 15.84 -20.59
C SER A 47 0.40 15.26 -21.15
N LYS A 48 -0.07 14.12 -20.57
CA LYS A 48 -1.24 13.37 -21.08
C LYS A 48 -2.53 13.63 -20.30
N GLY A 49 -2.48 14.37 -19.20
CA GLY A 49 -3.64 14.59 -18.34
C GLY A 49 -4.17 13.29 -17.76
N GLU A 50 -5.50 13.12 -17.71
CA GLU A 50 -6.14 11.92 -17.12
C GLU A 50 -5.91 10.64 -17.93
N SER A 51 -5.62 10.75 -19.23
CA SER A 51 -5.33 9.60 -20.08
C SER A 51 -4.02 8.88 -19.74
N SER A 52 -3.15 9.49 -18.93
CA SER A 52 -1.97 8.80 -18.38
C SER A 52 -2.31 7.62 -17.47
N GLY A 53 -3.50 7.62 -16.87
CA GLY A 53 -3.87 6.65 -15.84
C GLY A 53 -3.27 6.90 -14.46
N TYR A 54 -2.37 7.89 -14.31
CA TYR A 54 -1.74 8.23 -13.03
C TYR A 54 -2.49 9.35 -12.32
N TYR A 55 -2.85 9.11 -11.07
CA TYR A 55 -3.47 10.07 -10.16
C TYR A 55 -2.52 10.41 -9.03
N PHE A 56 -2.59 11.65 -8.59
CA PHE A 56 -1.72 12.16 -7.55
C PHE A 56 -2.52 12.75 -6.39
N LEU A 57 -1.94 12.71 -5.20
CA LEU A 57 -2.36 13.49 -4.06
C LEU A 57 -1.11 14.05 -3.38
N PHE A 58 -1.00 15.37 -3.35
CA PHE A 58 0.09 16.10 -2.70
C PHE A 58 -0.36 16.59 -1.33
N VAL A 59 0.52 16.56 -0.37
CA VAL A 59 0.34 17.19 0.93
C VAL A 59 1.33 18.34 1.08
N GLY A 60 0.78 19.52 1.37
CA GLY A 60 1.54 20.74 1.60
C GLY A 60 1.52 21.15 3.07
N MET A 61 2.59 21.79 3.53
CA MET A 61 2.69 22.44 4.81
C MET A 61 3.46 23.75 4.65
N ASN A 62 2.89 24.88 5.09
CA ASN A 62 3.51 26.22 4.94
C ASN A 62 4.00 26.45 3.49
N GLU A 63 3.12 26.26 2.51
CA GLU A 63 3.35 26.44 1.08
C GLU A 63 4.37 25.46 0.44
N ARG A 64 5.04 24.62 1.21
CA ARG A 64 5.96 23.61 0.73
C ARG A 64 5.26 22.26 0.57
N VAL A 65 5.46 21.57 -0.55
CA VAL A 65 5.03 20.18 -0.72
C VAL A 65 5.94 19.28 0.11
N VAL A 66 5.35 18.57 1.07
CA VAL A 66 6.08 17.74 2.04
C VAL A 66 5.88 16.25 1.84
N GLY A 67 4.95 15.85 0.97
CA GLY A 67 4.72 14.45 0.63
C GLY A 67 3.75 14.32 -0.53
N TYR A 68 3.71 13.12 -1.09
CA TYR A 68 2.79 12.80 -2.18
C TYR A 68 2.48 11.31 -2.21
N SER A 69 1.37 10.95 -2.88
CA SER A 69 1.09 9.61 -3.38
C SER A 69 0.80 9.66 -4.87
N CYS A 70 1.18 8.58 -5.58
CA CYS A 70 0.81 8.31 -6.97
C CYS A 70 0.11 6.94 -7.01
N TYR A 71 -1.04 6.89 -7.65
CA TYR A 71 -1.84 5.68 -7.79
C TYR A 71 -2.55 5.65 -9.13
N GLY A 72 -2.98 4.47 -9.56
CA GLY A 72 -3.70 4.32 -10.83
C GLY A 72 -4.45 3.00 -10.92
N PRO A 73 -5.42 2.88 -11.86
CA PRO A 73 -6.10 1.60 -12.10
C PRO A 73 -5.12 0.59 -12.70
N ILE A 74 -5.22 -0.67 -12.25
CA ILE A 74 -4.47 -1.76 -12.87
C ILE A 74 -5.15 -2.10 -14.21
N PRO A 75 -4.42 -2.05 -15.34
CA PRO A 75 -4.98 -2.34 -16.65
C PRO A 75 -5.68 -3.70 -16.69
N CYS A 76 -6.76 -3.79 -17.47
CA CYS A 76 -7.57 -5.01 -17.63
C CYS A 76 -8.28 -5.50 -16.35
N THR A 77 -8.30 -4.72 -15.29
CA THR A 77 -9.10 -5.01 -14.09
C THR A 77 -10.29 -4.03 -13.97
N LYS A 78 -11.30 -4.40 -13.17
CA LYS A 78 -12.49 -3.53 -13.00
C LYS A 78 -12.36 -2.57 -11.82
N GLU A 79 -11.76 -3.02 -10.71
CA GLU A 79 -11.87 -2.34 -9.41
C GLU A 79 -10.54 -2.39 -8.64
N SER A 80 -9.44 -2.77 -9.30
CA SER A 80 -8.10 -2.89 -8.69
C SER A 80 -7.23 -1.70 -9.06
N TYR A 81 -6.51 -1.19 -8.07
CA TYR A 81 -5.62 -0.04 -8.19
C TYR A 81 -4.24 -0.37 -7.64
N ASP A 82 -3.21 0.15 -8.26
CA ASP A 82 -1.87 0.19 -7.71
C ASP A 82 -1.64 1.51 -6.97
N LEU A 83 -1.05 1.42 -5.80
CA LEU A 83 -0.41 2.55 -5.15
C LEU A 83 1.08 2.50 -5.54
N HIS A 84 1.43 3.20 -6.63
CA HIS A 84 2.77 3.20 -7.19
C HIS A 84 3.80 3.85 -6.25
N TRP A 85 3.42 4.98 -5.63
CA TRP A 85 4.30 5.71 -4.72
C TRP A 85 3.53 6.33 -3.56
N ILE A 86 4.15 6.30 -2.39
CA ILE A 86 3.79 7.13 -1.25
C ILE A 86 5.07 7.55 -0.54
N ALA A 87 5.32 8.84 -0.45
CA ALA A 87 6.54 9.35 0.17
C ALA A 87 6.28 10.66 0.92
N VAL A 88 7.03 10.85 2.00
CA VAL A 88 7.04 12.07 2.82
C VAL A 88 8.49 12.47 3.03
N LEU A 89 8.80 13.76 2.89
CA LEU A 89 10.11 14.34 3.19
C LEU A 89 10.65 13.82 4.51
N HIS A 90 11.93 13.47 4.55
CA HIS A 90 12.55 12.81 5.69
C HIS A 90 12.31 13.57 7.01
N GLU A 91 12.49 14.89 7.00
CA GLU A 91 12.28 15.75 8.18
C GLU A 91 10.84 15.87 8.67
N PHE A 92 9.88 15.41 7.86
CA PHE A 92 8.43 15.41 8.19
C PHE A 92 7.88 14.03 8.55
N ARG A 93 8.72 12.98 8.54
CA ARG A 93 8.33 11.63 8.94
C ARG A 93 8.03 11.54 10.44
N GLY A 94 7.37 10.44 10.84
CA GLY A 94 7.02 10.21 12.24
C GLY A 94 5.88 11.09 12.78
N ARG A 95 5.39 12.06 12.01
CA ARG A 95 4.34 13.01 12.43
C ARG A 95 2.93 12.58 12.02
N GLY A 96 2.74 11.39 11.46
CA GLY A 96 1.42 10.89 11.02
C GLY A 96 0.99 11.32 9.62
N ILE A 97 1.77 12.17 8.92
CA ILE A 97 1.44 12.68 7.58
C ILE A 97 1.27 11.54 6.57
N GLY A 98 2.19 10.57 6.56
CA GLY A 98 2.10 9.41 5.65
C GLY A 98 0.82 8.60 5.86
N ARG A 99 0.41 8.40 7.11
CA ARG A 99 -0.84 7.68 7.44
C ARG A 99 -2.08 8.43 6.96
N ASP A 100 -2.12 9.75 7.16
CA ASP A 100 -3.24 10.57 6.70
C ASP A 100 -3.28 10.64 5.16
N LEU A 101 -2.11 10.76 4.50
CA LEU A 101 -1.98 10.72 3.05
C LEU A 101 -2.49 9.39 2.48
N LEU A 102 -2.07 8.25 3.07
CA LEU A 102 -2.54 6.92 2.67
C LEU A 102 -4.06 6.82 2.78
N LYS A 103 -4.63 7.19 3.93
CA LYS A 103 -6.08 7.18 4.16
C LYS A 103 -6.85 8.02 3.14
N ARG A 104 -6.35 9.22 2.82
CA ARG A 104 -6.98 10.09 1.80
C ARG A 104 -6.88 9.51 0.40
N THR A 105 -5.76 8.87 0.06
CA THR A 105 -5.59 8.15 -1.20
C THR A 105 -6.60 7.01 -1.31
N GLU A 106 -6.74 6.20 -0.27
CA GLU A 106 -7.77 5.14 -0.19
C GLU A 106 -9.18 5.68 -0.39
N MET A 107 -9.51 6.81 0.25
CA MET A 107 -10.82 7.46 0.08
C MET A 107 -11.04 7.95 -1.36
N LYS A 108 -10.00 8.47 -2.02
CA LYS A 108 -10.09 8.90 -3.44
C LYS A 108 -10.29 7.70 -4.36
N ILE A 109 -9.54 6.62 -4.18
CA ILE A 109 -9.70 5.37 -4.94
C ILE A 109 -11.11 4.79 -4.73
N SER A 110 -11.60 4.74 -3.49
CA SER A 110 -12.96 4.27 -3.20
C SER A 110 -14.04 5.11 -3.89
N LYS A 111 -13.89 6.46 -3.92
CA LYS A 111 -14.84 7.37 -4.57
C LYS A 111 -14.96 7.15 -6.08
N ILE A 112 -13.90 6.70 -6.74
CA ILE A 112 -13.89 6.39 -8.17
C ILE A 112 -14.17 4.91 -8.47
N GLY A 113 -14.67 4.15 -7.47
CA GLY A 113 -15.13 2.77 -7.63
C GLY A 113 -14.09 1.70 -7.37
N GLY A 114 -12.87 2.07 -6.93
CA GLY A 114 -11.84 1.09 -6.57
C GLY A 114 -12.23 0.32 -5.31
N LYS A 115 -12.00 -0.99 -5.34
CA LYS A 115 -12.28 -1.89 -4.20
C LYS A 115 -11.05 -2.60 -3.67
N ARG A 116 -9.96 -2.61 -4.42
CA ARG A 116 -8.68 -3.23 -4.02
C ARG A 116 -7.54 -2.28 -4.32
N ILE A 117 -6.62 -2.19 -3.37
CA ILE A 117 -5.37 -1.45 -3.56
C ILE A 117 -4.22 -2.44 -3.34
N TYR A 118 -3.37 -2.53 -4.32
CA TYR A 118 -2.13 -3.30 -4.28
C TYR A 118 -0.95 -2.36 -4.04
N VAL A 119 0.02 -2.83 -3.29
CA VAL A 119 1.29 -2.14 -3.07
C VAL A 119 2.41 -3.17 -3.08
N ASP A 120 3.50 -2.82 -3.76
CA ASP A 120 4.69 -3.65 -3.85
C ASP A 120 5.81 -3.06 -3.01
N THR A 121 6.62 -3.92 -2.40
CA THR A 121 7.83 -3.49 -1.68
C THR A 121 8.88 -4.60 -1.68
N SER A 122 10.12 -4.23 -1.44
CA SER A 122 11.24 -5.16 -1.30
C SER A 122 11.20 -5.90 0.04
N SER A 123 11.73 -7.13 0.07
CA SER A 123 11.89 -7.93 1.30
C SER A 123 13.06 -7.49 2.17
N ARG A 124 14.01 -6.69 1.65
CA ARG A 124 15.21 -6.25 2.39
C ARG A 124 14.85 -5.57 3.71
N ASP A 125 15.74 -5.69 4.69
CA ASP A 125 15.52 -5.16 6.05
C ASP A 125 15.28 -3.65 6.09
N GLN A 126 15.93 -2.90 5.21
CA GLN A 126 15.71 -1.44 5.10
C GLN A 126 14.25 -1.05 4.78
N TYR A 127 13.47 -1.97 4.18
CA TYR A 127 12.05 -1.76 3.87
C TYR A 127 11.10 -2.29 4.96
N GLU A 128 11.61 -2.85 6.07
CA GLU A 128 10.75 -3.29 7.18
C GLU A 128 9.88 -2.16 7.76
N PRO A 129 10.36 -0.92 7.90
CA PRO A 129 9.49 0.19 8.29
C PRO A 129 8.34 0.43 7.29
N THR A 130 8.58 0.25 5.98
CA THR A 130 7.57 0.37 4.92
C THR A 130 6.54 -0.76 5.00
N ARG A 131 7.00 -2.00 5.18
CA ARG A 131 6.09 -3.15 5.37
C ARG A 131 5.24 -2.99 6.63
N SER A 132 5.85 -2.55 7.74
CA SER A 132 5.14 -2.24 8.98
C SER A 132 4.11 -1.11 8.82
N PHE A 133 4.43 -0.09 8.02
CA PHE A 133 3.51 1.01 7.69
C PHE A 133 2.26 0.50 6.97
N TYR A 134 2.41 -0.39 5.97
CA TYR A 134 1.27 -0.97 5.27
C TYR A 134 0.45 -1.90 6.15
N ARG A 135 1.10 -2.79 6.94
CA ARG A 135 0.38 -3.64 7.91
C ARG A 135 -0.43 -2.81 8.91
N ALA A 136 0.16 -1.74 9.45
CA ALA A 136 -0.54 -0.81 10.34
C ALA A 136 -1.67 -0.03 9.64
N GLY A 137 -1.61 0.11 8.32
CA GLY A 137 -2.66 0.65 7.46
C GLY A 137 -3.79 -0.33 7.15
N GLY A 138 -3.70 -1.60 7.60
CA GLY A 138 -4.69 -2.64 7.34
C GLY A 138 -4.50 -3.33 5.98
N TYR A 139 -3.28 -3.30 5.43
CA TYR A 139 -2.90 -4.10 4.27
C TYR A 139 -2.43 -5.48 4.72
N GLU A 140 -2.87 -6.51 4.03
CA GLU A 140 -2.49 -7.91 4.25
C GLU A 140 -1.49 -8.34 3.18
N GLN A 141 -0.51 -9.17 3.56
CA GLN A 141 0.43 -9.72 2.59
C GLN A 141 -0.28 -10.77 1.74
N GLU A 142 -0.31 -10.54 0.43
CA GLU A 142 -0.98 -11.40 -0.54
C GLU A 142 -0.03 -12.40 -1.18
N ALA A 143 1.18 -11.95 -1.55
CA ALA A 143 2.16 -12.79 -2.21
C ALA A 143 3.60 -12.35 -1.93
N VAL A 144 4.53 -13.29 -2.18
CA VAL A 144 5.97 -13.06 -2.21
C VAL A 144 6.52 -13.69 -3.48
N LEU A 145 7.17 -12.87 -4.33
CA LEU A 145 7.87 -13.34 -5.51
C LEU A 145 9.36 -13.36 -5.19
N LYS A 146 9.93 -14.57 -5.10
CA LYS A 146 11.32 -14.76 -4.69
C LYS A 146 12.29 -14.22 -5.73
N ASP A 147 13.37 -13.61 -5.24
CA ASP A 147 14.49 -13.10 -6.04
C ASP A 147 14.05 -12.16 -7.18
N PHE A 148 12.91 -11.48 -7.02
CA PHE A 148 12.29 -10.66 -8.07
C PHE A 148 13.16 -9.47 -8.46
N TYR A 149 13.71 -8.75 -7.48
CA TYR A 149 14.56 -7.58 -7.73
C TYR A 149 16.03 -7.96 -7.92
N SER A 150 16.50 -8.94 -7.16
CA SER A 150 17.84 -9.51 -7.22
C SER A 150 17.90 -10.76 -6.34
N PRO A 151 18.94 -11.61 -6.43
CA PRO A 151 19.13 -12.69 -5.49
C PRO A 151 19.06 -12.22 -4.03
N GLY A 152 18.15 -12.80 -3.25
CA GLY A 152 17.89 -12.43 -1.85
C GLY A 152 17.01 -11.18 -1.64
N ASP A 153 16.47 -10.60 -2.72
CA ASP A 153 15.53 -9.46 -2.65
C ASP A 153 14.20 -9.81 -3.31
N ASP A 154 13.27 -10.27 -2.50
CA ASP A 154 11.94 -10.68 -2.94
C ASP A 154 11.03 -9.46 -3.12
N LYS A 155 10.08 -9.57 -4.04
CA LYS A 155 8.94 -8.64 -4.12
C LYS A 155 7.84 -9.12 -3.18
N VAL A 156 7.48 -8.28 -2.22
CA VAL A 156 6.37 -8.53 -1.29
C VAL A 156 5.18 -7.69 -1.73
N ILE A 157 4.07 -8.35 -2.02
CA ILE A 157 2.83 -7.72 -2.48
C ILE A 157 1.85 -7.68 -1.31
N TYR A 158 1.36 -6.49 -1.01
CA TYR A 158 0.30 -6.27 -0.03
C TYR A 158 -0.98 -5.85 -0.73
N VAL A 159 -2.14 -6.22 -0.16
CA VAL A 159 -3.45 -5.82 -0.66
C VAL A 159 -4.29 -5.25 0.47
N LYS A 160 -5.12 -4.25 0.16
CA LYS A 160 -6.19 -3.78 1.03
C LYS A 160 -7.51 -3.76 0.29
N LEU A 161 -8.53 -4.37 0.90
CA LEU A 161 -9.92 -4.30 0.42
C LEU A 161 -10.59 -3.04 0.96
N LEU A 162 -11.07 -2.18 0.05
CA LEU A 162 -11.83 -0.98 0.40
C LEU A 162 -13.32 -1.33 0.53
N GLY A 163 -14.00 -0.73 1.51
CA GLY A 163 -15.45 -0.91 1.68
C GLY A 163 -15.88 -2.17 2.44
N ARG A 164 -14.96 -3.01 2.94
CA ARG A 164 -15.28 -3.96 4.00
C ARG A 164 -15.40 -3.22 5.33
N GLN A 165 -16.55 -2.60 5.56
CA GLN A 165 -17.03 -2.59 6.95
C GLN A 165 -17.26 -4.06 7.28
N LEU A 166 -16.63 -4.52 8.38
CA LEU A 166 -16.94 -5.80 8.98
C LEU A 166 -18.42 -5.77 9.36
N THR A 167 -19.29 -6.14 8.43
CA THR A 167 -20.68 -6.40 8.76
C THR A 167 -20.67 -7.65 9.63
N GLU A 168 -21.49 -7.68 10.67
CA GLU A 168 -21.62 -8.80 11.61
C GLU A 168 -21.81 -10.16 10.91
N ARG A 169 -22.33 -10.18 9.67
CA ARG A 169 -22.39 -11.37 8.80
C ARG A 169 -21.03 -11.98 8.48
N ASN A 170 -19.96 -11.18 8.33
CA ASN A 170 -18.62 -11.70 8.02
C ASN A 170 -17.90 -12.22 9.27
N LEU A 171 -18.25 -11.72 10.47
CA LEU A 171 -17.80 -12.29 11.74
C LEU A 171 -18.43 -13.67 11.98
N GLY A 172 -19.68 -13.89 11.59
CA GLY A 172 -20.33 -15.18 11.62
C GLY A 172 -19.65 -16.23 10.73
N LEU A 173 -19.38 -15.90 9.47
CA LEU A 173 -18.71 -16.80 8.52
C LEU A 173 -17.29 -17.17 8.93
N VAL A 174 -16.51 -16.24 9.49
CA VAL A 174 -15.16 -16.52 10.01
C VAL A 174 -15.23 -17.38 11.26
N ALA A 175 -16.23 -17.19 12.11
CA ALA A 175 -16.46 -18.01 13.30
C ALA A 175 -16.91 -19.44 12.91
N GLU A 176 -17.78 -19.59 11.92
CA GLU A 176 -18.19 -20.89 11.36
C GLU A 176 -17.03 -21.63 10.72
N TRP A 177 -16.17 -20.97 9.94
CA TRP A 177 -14.97 -21.56 9.35
C TRP A 177 -13.96 -22.02 10.40
N ARG A 178 -13.77 -21.25 11.46
CA ARG A 178 -12.92 -21.64 12.59
C ARG A 178 -13.50 -22.83 13.38
N CYS A 179 -14.83 -22.88 13.50
CA CYS A 179 -15.52 -23.99 14.16
C CYS A 179 -15.44 -25.29 13.33
N GLU A 180 -15.63 -25.19 12.01
CA GLU A 180 -15.53 -26.31 11.06
C GLU A 180 -14.11 -26.88 11.00
N THR A 181 -13.08 -26.04 10.92
CA THR A 181 -11.68 -26.48 10.91
C THR A 181 -11.25 -27.09 12.25
N ALA A 182 -11.80 -26.63 13.38
CA ALA A 182 -11.56 -27.23 14.70
C ALA A 182 -12.27 -28.60 14.80
N ARG A 183 -13.45 -28.73 14.22
CA ARG A 183 -14.21 -29.99 14.17
C ARG A 183 -13.51 -31.04 13.31
N LEU A 184 -13.00 -30.66 12.14
CA LEU A 184 -12.25 -31.54 11.25
C LEU A 184 -10.92 -32.00 11.87
N ARG A 185 -10.20 -31.14 12.60
CA ARG A 185 -9.00 -31.52 13.36
C ARG A 185 -9.30 -32.49 14.51
N ARG A 186 -10.48 -32.42 15.11
CA ARG A 186 -10.94 -33.35 16.18
C ARG A 186 -11.27 -34.73 15.61
N ILE A 187 -11.86 -34.79 14.41
CA ILE A 187 -12.18 -36.01 13.69
C ILE A 187 -10.90 -36.71 13.24
N SER A 188 -9.94 -35.98 12.67
CA SER A 188 -8.65 -36.50 12.25
C SER A 188 -7.82 -37.06 13.40
N ARG A 189 -7.92 -36.47 14.61
CA ARG A 189 -7.24 -36.98 15.82
C ARG A 189 -7.89 -38.25 16.43
N LYS A 190 -9.17 -38.52 16.13
CA LYS A 190 -9.86 -39.73 16.53
C LYS A 190 -9.68 -40.92 15.59
N ALA A 191 -9.22 -40.64 14.35
CA ALA A 191 -9.04 -41.65 13.32
C ALA A 191 -7.60 -42.17 13.20
N ASP A 192 -6.70 -41.86 14.15
CA ASP A 192 -5.33 -42.39 14.19
C ASP A 192 -5.27 -43.61 15.12
N PRO A 193 -5.24 -44.84 14.58
CA PRO A 193 -5.23 -46.10 15.35
C PRO A 193 -3.88 -46.37 16.00
N SER A 194 -2.85 -45.56 15.81
CA SER A 194 -1.48 -45.84 16.29
C SER A 194 -1.25 -45.41 17.76
N ARG A 195 -2.27 -44.92 18.47
CA ARG A 195 -2.14 -44.42 19.87
C ARG A 195 -2.53 -45.40 20.98
N ASP A 196 -3.07 -46.55 20.65
CA ASP A 196 -3.51 -47.56 21.64
C ASP A 196 -2.74 -48.89 21.51
N ALA A 197 -1.41 -48.85 21.39
CA ALA A 197 -0.56 -50.03 21.57
C ALA A 197 0.01 -49.99 23.00
N PRO A 198 -0.34 -50.96 23.87
CA PRO A 198 0.29 -51.08 25.17
C PRO A 198 1.73 -51.61 25.00
N GLY A 199 2.69 -50.92 25.58
CA GLY A 199 4.06 -51.37 25.79
C GLY A 199 4.19 -52.17 27.10
#